data_71ed214e264af0881e9957ddef7758d7
#
_entry.id   71ed214e264af0881e9957ddef7758d7
#
_cell.length_a   1.000
_cell.length_b   1.000
_cell.length_c   1.000
_cell.angle_alpha   90.00
_cell.angle_beta   90.00
_cell.angle_gamma   90.00
#
_symmetry.space_group_name_H-M   'P 1'
#
loop_
_entity.id
_entity.type
_entity.pdbx_description
1 polymer ?
#
loop_
_entity_poly.entity_id
_entity_poly.type
_entity_poly.pdbx_seq_one_letter_code
_entity_poly.pdbx_strand_id
1 'polypeptide(L)'
;TFRNCTSLASVTYAGYEGEYNALPVNLSVLGSNSFESCAIENIIIPEALEKSSSSVFKGCSLTTVVFNAINMTTTSVFKDMESLTTVIFGDKVAYLAGQTFYGCTNLQNVTLPDSIETIEYDAFRDCNAMTEIVLGKNVILDGGRVFWGWTEEQTIYVKSSAYFASQYWDTSWMESCNAKIVWDYVETEEQAPDQPDN
;
A
#
# COMPACT_ATOMS: atom_id res chain seq x y z
N THR A 1 0.10 -5.66 -23.60
CA THR A 1 -1.08 -5.57 -22.73
C THR A 1 -1.85 -6.87 -22.80
N PHE A 2 -2.36 -7.31 -21.65
CA PHE A 2 -3.15 -8.54 -21.46
C PHE A 2 -4.62 -8.20 -21.13
N ARG A 3 -5.07 -7.02 -21.53
CA ARG A 3 -6.43 -6.56 -21.25
C ARG A 3 -7.48 -7.60 -21.62
N ASN A 4 -8.42 -7.87 -20.72
CA ASN A 4 -9.51 -8.84 -20.88
C ASN A 4 -9.06 -10.31 -21.09
N CYS A 5 -7.82 -10.64 -20.71
CA CYS A 5 -7.37 -12.03 -20.68
C CYS A 5 -7.92 -12.72 -19.42
N THR A 6 -9.24 -12.97 -19.39
CA THR A 6 -9.97 -13.46 -18.20
C THR A 6 -9.52 -14.84 -17.70
N SER A 7 -8.72 -15.55 -18.47
CA SER A 7 -8.09 -16.83 -18.06
C SER A 7 -6.61 -16.67 -17.68
N LEU A 8 -6.04 -15.46 -17.74
CA LEU A 8 -4.64 -15.22 -17.37
C LEU A 8 -4.53 -15.17 -15.84
N ALA A 9 -4.17 -16.29 -15.24
CA ALA A 9 -3.99 -16.44 -13.80
C ALA A 9 -2.50 -16.36 -13.37
N SER A 10 -1.54 -16.50 -14.30
CA SER A 10 -0.13 -16.49 -13.98
C SER A 10 0.67 -15.57 -14.92
N VAL A 11 1.55 -14.78 -14.33
CA VAL A 11 2.49 -13.88 -15.01
C VAL A 11 3.85 -14.03 -14.34
N THR A 12 4.84 -14.46 -15.13
CA THR A 12 6.23 -14.59 -14.64
C THR A 12 7.21 -14.15 -15.73
N TYR A 13 8.49 -14.08 -15.41
CA TYR A 13 9.55 -13.79 -16.38
C TYR A 13 10.67 -14.85 -16.28
N ALA A 14 11.48 -14.95 -17.33
CA ALA A 14 12.55 -15.96 -17.40
C ALA A 14 13.53 -15.81 -16.21
N GLY A 15 13.77 -16.91 -15.50
CA GLY A 15 14.66 -16.95 -14.33
C GLY A 15 14.00 -16.59 -13.00
N TYR A 16 12.69 -16.33 -12.97
CA TYR A 16 11.94 -16.19 -11.72
C TYR A 16 11.39 -17.54 -11.25
N GLU A 17 11.70 -17.93 -10.02
CA GLU A 17 11.32 -19.21 -9.42
C GLU A 17 10.42 -19.05 -8.17
N GLY A 18 9.92 -17.83 -7.90
CA GLY A 18 9.06 -17.55 -6.75
C GLY A 18 7.60 -17.99 -6.93
N GLU A 19 6.86 -18.00 -5.84
CA GLU A 19 5.46 -18.47 -5.78
C GLU A 19 4.44 -17.45 -6.31
N TYR A 20 4.74 -16.14 -6.21
CA TYR A 20 3.83 -15.08 -6.63
C TYR A 20 3.97 -14.78 -8.13
N ASN A 21 2.93 -14.22 -8.72
CA ASN A 21 3.04 -13.58 -10.01
C ASN A 21 4.05 -12.43 -9.95
N ALA A 22 4.95 -12.33 -10.92
CA ALA A 22 6.01 -11.34 -10.88
C ALA A 22 6.20 -10.60 -12.20
N LEU A 23 6.34 -9.29 -12.12
CA LEU A 23 6.75 -8.43 -13.22
C LEU A 23 8.29 -8.38 -13.31
N PRO A 24 8.86 -8.18 -14.51
CA PRO A 24 10.32 -8.09 -14.68
C PRO A 24 10.95 -7.04 -13.75
N VAL A 25 12.06 -7.39 -13.11
CA VAL A 25 12.70 -6.56 -12.07
C VAL A 25 13.10 -5.15 -12.53
N ASN A 26 13.41 -5.00 -13.84
CA ASN A 26 13.81 -3.71 -14.44
C ASN A 26 12.63 -2.98 -15.10
N LEU A 27 11.38 -3.43 -14.89
CA LEU A 27 10.21 -2.77 -15.48
C LEU A 27 9.97 -1.44 -14.77
N SER A 28 10.13 -0.33 -15.48
CA SER A 28 9.94 1.03 -14.91
C SER A 28 8.58 1.66 -15.25
N VAL A 29 7.93 1.19 -16.31
CA VAL A 29 6.63 1.73 -16.74
C VAL A 29 5.67 0.61 -17.09
N LEU A 30 4.46 0.67 -16.53
CA LEU A 30 3.38 -0.26 -16.83
C LEU A 30 2.23 0.49 -17.51
N GLY A 31 1.94 0.12 -18.76
CA GLY A 31 0.95 0.81 -19.59
C GLY A 31 -0.49 0.66 -19.08
N SER A 32 -1.35 1.52 -19.56
CA SER A 32 -2.78 1.52 -19.20
C SER A 32 -3.44 0.18 -19.51
N ASN A 33 -4.29 -0.28 -18.58
CA ASN A 33 -5.10 -1.47 -18.74
C ASN A 33 -4.29 -2.76 -19.03
N SER A 34 -2.98 -2.79 -18.69
CA SER A 34 -2.12 -3.93 -19.07
C SER A 34 -2.62 -5.27 -18.55
N PHE A 35 -3.24 -5.30 -17.38
CA PHE A 35 -3.82 -6.50 -16.76
C PHE A 35 -5.31 -6.33 -16.43
N GLU A 36 -5.99 -5.34 -17.00
CA GLU A 36 -7.43 -5.14 -16.76
C GLU A 36 -8.21 -6.43 -17.00
N SER A 37 -9.01 -6.85 -16.02
CA SER A 37 -9.86 -8.04 -16.07
C SER A 37 -9.11 -9.37 -16.30
N CYS A 38 -7.86 -9.46 -15.83
CA CYS A 38 -7.14 -10.75 -15.76
C CYS A 38 -7.49 -11.51 -14.48
N ALA A 39 -7.29 -12.84 -14.49
CA ALA A 39 -7.58 -13.73 -13.36
C ALA A 39 -6.41 -13.85 -12.35
N ILE A 40 -5.49 -12.89 -12.33
CA ILE A 40 -4.38 -12.88 -11.38
C ILE A 40 -4.89 -12.56 -9.95
N GLU A 41 -4.44 -13.33 -8.97
CA GLU A 41 -4.83 -13.19 -7.56
C GLU A 41 -3.72 -12.56 -6.69
N ASN A 42 -2.51 -12.53 -7.20
CA ASN A 42 -1.38 -11.91 -6.53
C ASN A 42 -0.42 -11.30 -7.54
N ILE A 43 0.43 -10.34 -7.10
CA ILE A 43 1.43 -9.73 -7.97
C ILE A 43 2.58 -9.12 -7.17
N ILE A 44 3.81 -9.29 -7.67
CA ILE A 44 4.98 -8.55 -7.20
C ILE A 44 5.18 -7.33 -8.09
N ILE A 45 5.12 -6.16 -7.49
CA ILE A 45 5.47 -4.87 -8.09
C ILE A 45 6.98 -4.65 -7.90
N PRO A 46 7.78 -4.53 -8.97
CA PRO A 46 9.24 -4.44 -8.85
C PRO A 46 9.73 -3.09 -8.33
N GLU A 47 10.92 -3.06 -7.72
CA GLU A 47 11.56 -1.84 -7.19
C GLU A 47 11.67 -0.72 -8.23
N ALA A 48 11.95 -1.07 -9.48
CA ALA A 48 12.16 -0.13 -10.57
C ALA A 48 10.88 0.50 -11.14
N LEU A 49 9.68 0.07 -10.69
CA LEU A 49 8.43 0.61 -11.25
C LEU A 49 8.19 2.04 -10.76
N GLU A 50 8.32 3.01 -11.66
CA GLU A 50 8.11 4.44 -11.38
C GLU A 50 6.72 4.92 -11.78
N LYS A 51 6.17 4.35 -12.85
CA LYS A 51 4.90 4.80 -13.45
C LYS A 51 4.02 3.64 -13.87
N SER A 52 2.74 3.82 -13.63
CA SER A 52 1.70 2.89 -14.02
C SER A 52 0.45 3.67 -14.48
N SER A 53 -0.69 3.02 -14.49
CA SER A 53 -2.02 3.64 -14.65
C SER A 53 -2.92 3.16 -13.52
N SER A 54 -3.82 4.00 -13.09
CA SER A 54 -4.85 3.65 -12.09
C SER A 54 -5.78 2.50 -12.53
N SER A 55 -5.80 2.16 -13.82
CA SER A 55 -6.62 1.09 -14.38
C SER A 55 -5.85 -0.19 -14.69
N VAL A 56 -4.56 -0.26 -14.34
CA VAL A 56 -3.68 -1.37 -14.76
C VAL A 56 -4.19 -2.74 -14.29
N PHE A 57 -4.71 -2.82 -13.06
CA PHE A 57 -5.27 -4.04 -12.45
C PHE A 57 -6.79 -3.99 -12.26
N LYS A 58 -7.47 -3.05 -12.91
CA LYS A 58 -8.92 -2.91 -12.77
C LYS A 58 -9.64 -4.21 -13.13
N GLY A 59 -10.54 -4.67 -12.24
CA GLY A 59 -11.30 -5.91 -12.45
C GLY A 59 -10.51 -7.21 -12.29
N CYS A 60 -9.25 -7.13 -11.78
CA CYS A 60 -8.56 -8.31 -11.24
C CYS A 60 -9.08 -8.65 -9.85
N SER A 61 -8.93 -9.91 -9.44
CA SER A 61 -9.29 -10.39 -8.09
C SER A 61 -8.05 -10.51 -7.20
N LEU A 62 -7.18 -9.48 -7.21
CA LEU A 62 -5.96 -9.48 -6.39
C LEU A 62 -6.32 -9.57 -4.90
N THR A 63 -5.76 -10.56 -4.22
CA THR A 63 -5.85 -10.74 -2.77
C THR A 63 -4.57 -10.31 -2.06
N THR A 64 -3.43 -10.46 -2.76
CA THR A 64 -2.11 -10.15 -2.21
C THR A 64 -1.27 -9.34 -3.20
N VAL A 65 -0.65 -8.28 -2.70
CA VAL A 65 0.31 -7.45 -3.44
C VAL A 65 1.62 -7.40 -2.68
N VAL A 66 2.73 -7.79 -3.31
CA VAL A 66 4.08 -7.50 -2.83
C VAL A 66 4.54 -6.21 -3.50
N PHE A 67 4.57 -5.12 -2.73
CA PHE A 67 4.82 -3.78 -3.23
C PHE A 67 6.26 -3.36 -2.94
N ASN A 68 7.14 -3.44 -3.95
CA ASN A 68 8.56 -3.09 -3.80
C ASN A 68 8.92 -1.76 -4.49
N ALA A 69 7.99 -1.12 -5.23
CA ALA A 69 8.28 0.11 -5.95
C ALA A 69 8.75 1.22 -4.99
N ILE A 70 9.98 1.70 -5.18
CA ILE A 70 10.64 2.63 -4.23
C ILE A 70 9.93 3.99 -4.24
N ASN A 71 9.71 4.55 -5.42
CA ASN A 71 9.18 5.91 -5.63
C ASN A 71 8.11 5.93 -6.75
N MET A 72 7.14 5.05 -6.70
CA MET A 72 6.06 5.05 -7.69
C MET A 72 5.09 6.21 -7.43
N THR A 73 5.01 7.13 -8.39
CA THR A 73 4.19 8.35 -8.28
C THR A 73 2.78 8.24 -8.86
N THR A 74 2.41 7.07 -9.38
CA THR A 74 1.07 6.85 -9.93
C THR A 74 0.04 6.68 -8.84
N THR A 75 -0.95 7.55 -8.81
CA THR A 75 -2.06 7.49 -7.86
C THR A 75 -3.08 6.40 -8.20
N SER A 76 -3.84 5.93 -7.19
CA SER A 76 -5.03 5.09 -7.37
C SER A 76 -4.77 3.71 -8.01
N VAL A 77 -3.57 3.14 -7.91
CA VAL A 77 -3.18 1.90 -8.62
C VAL A 77 -4.01 0.70 -8.16
N PHE A 78 -4.31 0.61 -6.86
CA PHE A 78 -5.13 -0.44 -6.26
C PHE A 78 -6.46 0.08 -5.69
N LYS A 79 -6.89 1.25 -6.16
CA LYS A 79 -8.13 1.87 -5.70
C LYS A 79 -9.33 0.96 -5.93
N ASP A 80 -10.25 0.92 -4.93
CA ASP A 80 -11.51 0.17 -4.93
C ASP A 80 -11.31 -1.34 -5.16
N MET A 81 -10.15 -1.89 -4.77
CA MET A 81 -9.89 -3.33 -4.80
C MET A 81 -10.44 -4.01 -3.55
N GLU A 82 -11.73 -4.31 -3.55
CA GLU A 82 -12.39 -4.99 -2.44
C GLU A 82 -11.86 -6.41 -2.18
N SER A 83 -11.25 -7.07 -3.18
CA SER A 83 -10.63 -8.39 -3.00
C SER A 83 -9.29 -8.36 -2.25
N LEU A 84 -8.62 -7.19 -2.17
CA LEU A 84 -7.29 -7.06 -1.60
C LEU A 84 -7.34 -7.17 -0.07
N THR A 85 -6.63 -8.15 0.48
CA THR A 85 -6.55 -8.42 1.92
C THR A 85 -5.17 -8.18 2.51
N THR A 86 -4.12 -8.31 1.69
CA THR A 86 -2.73 -8.30 2.16
C THR A 86 -1.84 -7.46 1.24
N VAL A 87 -1.07 -6.56 1.84
CA VAL A 87 0.01 -5.83 1.16
C VAL A 87 1.30 -6.04 1.94
N ILE A 88 2.31 -6.59 1.26
CA ILE A 88 3.66 -6.80 1.78
C ILE A 88 4.55 -5.73 1.14
N PHE A 89 5.09 -4.83 1.94
CA PHE A 89 5.99 -3.79 1.44
C PHE A 89 7.46 -4.27 1.47
N GLY A 90 8.20 -3.93 0.43
CA GLY A 90 9.65 -4.07 0.42
C GLY A 90 10.33 -3.02 1.33
N ASP A 91 11.49 -3.35 1.83
CA ASP A 91 12.28 -2.57 2.80
C ASP A 91 12.85 -1.24 2.28
N LYS A 92 12.75 -0.99 0.97
CA LYS A 92 13.23 0.23 0.30
C LYS A 92 12.11 1.17 -0.14
N VAL A 93 10.84 0.80 0.07
CA VAL A 93 9.71 1.64 -0.34
C VAL A 93 9.73 2.92 0.47
N ALA A 94 9.89 4.06 -0.22
CA ALA A 94 10.00 5.37 0.42
C ALA A 94 8.76 6.26 0.22
N TYR A 95 7.94 5.95 -0.77
CA TYR A 95 6.84 6.82 -1.17
C TYR A 95 5.57 6.03 -1.47
N LEU A 96 4.46 6.46 -0.91
CA LEU A 96 3.13 5.93 -1.18
C LEU A 96 2.24 7.02 -1.78
N ALA A 97 1.98 6.89 -3.08
CA ALA A 97 1.20 7.86 -3.84
C ALA A 97 -0.26 7.93 -3.37
N GLY A 98 -0.90 9.06 -3.63
CA GLY A 98 -2.28 9.31 -3.23
C GLY A 98 -3.26 8.27 -3.77
N GLN A 99 -4.24 7.93 -2.92
CA GLN A 99 -5.31 6.97 -3.24
C GLN A 99 -4.82 5.55 -3.60
N THR A 100 -3.58 5.18 -3.29
CA THR A 100 -3.04 3.87 -3.71
C THR A 100 -3.92 2.71 -3.24
N PHE A 101 -4.42 2.74 -2.00
CA PHE A 101 -5.33 1.72 -1.44
C PHE A 101 -6.71 2.27 -1.06
N TYR A 102 -7.12 3.41 -1.63
CA TYR A 102 -8.44 3.98 -1.37
C TYR A 102 -9.53 2.96 -1.69
N GLY A 103 -10.45 2.72 -0.75
CA GLY A 103 -11.58 1.82 -0.94
C GLY A 103 -11.24 0.33 -0.93
N CYS A 104 -10.02 -0.05 -0.48
CA CYS A 104 -9.67 -1.46 -0.25
C CYS A 104 -10.32 -1.93 1.06
N THR A 105 -11.65 -2.09 1.04
CA THR A 105 -12.48 -2.27 2.24
C THR A 105 -12.17 -3.54 3.04
N ASN A 106 -11.56 -4.57 2.41
CA ASN A 106 -11.17 -5.82 3.06
C ASN A 106 -9.67 -5.93 3.34
N LEU A 107 -8.90 -4.84 3.11
CA LEU A 107 -7.48 -4.82 3.43
C LEU A 107 -7.29 -4.90 4.95
N GLN A 108 -6.52 -5.89 5.41
CA GLN A 108 -6.29 -6.18 6.83
C GLN A 108 -4.81 -6.15 7.20
N ASN A 109 -3.97 -6.81 6.40
CA ASN A 109 -2.57 -7.05 6.73
C ASN A 109 -1.68 -6.04 5.99
N VAL A 110 -1.28 -4.99 6.69
CA VAL A 110 -0.36 -3.95 6.19
C VAL A 110 0.66 -3.65 7.26
N THR A 111 1.93 -3.91 6.95
CA THR A 111 3.07 -3.45 7.76
C THR A 111 3.90 -2.51 6.89
N LEU A 112 4.01 -1.25 7.34
CA LEU A 112 4.83 -0.26 6.63
C LEU A 112 6.30 -0.44 7.01
N PRO A 113 7.23 -0.40 6.03
CA PRO A 113 8.65 -0.45 6.32
C PRO A 113 9.13 0.90 6.91
N ASP A 114 10.22 0.86 7.68
CA ASP A 114 10.82 2.08 8.26
C ASP A 114 11.39 3.03 7.20
N SER A 115 11.53 2.58 5.96
CA SER A 115 11.96 3.37 4.80
C SER A 115 10.91 4.34 4.28
N ILE A 116 9.63 4.19 4.64
CA ILE A 116 8.57 5.10 4.19
C ILE A 116 8.82 6.51 4.74
N GLU A 117 8.97 7.46 3.82
CA GLU A 117 9.17 8.88 4.10
C GLU A 117 7.90 9.70 3.86
N THR A 118 7.08 9.33 2.87
CA THR A 118 5.87 10.08 2.51
C THR A 118 4.70 9.18 2.19
N ILE A 119 3.54 9.52 2.75
CA ILE A 119 2.23 8.94 2.42
C ILE A 119 1.32 10.09 2.00
N GLU A 120 0.82 10.04 0.77
CA GLU A 120 -0.03 11.09 0.21
C GLU A 120 -1.53 10.91 0.55
N TYR A 121 -2.30 11.89 0.12
CA TYR A 121 -3.74 12.04 0.37
C TYR A 121 -4.56 10.76 0.06
N ASP A 122 -5.59 10.52 0.86
CA ASP A 122 -6.54 9.39 0.70
C ASP A 122 -5.87 8.00 0.59
N ALA A 123 -4.59 7.81 0.95
CA ALA A 123 -3.85 6.56 0.66
C ALA A 123 -4.48 5.32 1.28
N PHE A 124 -5.03 5.42 2.49
CA PHE A 124 -5.74 4.35 3.21
C PHE A 124 -7.19 4.72 3.53
N ARG A 125 -7.76 5.64 2.75
CA ARG A 125 -9.14 6.04 2.91
C ARG A 125 -10.08 4.85 2.69
N ASP A 126 -11.06 4.71 3.59
CA ASP A 126 -12.07 3.64 3.56
C ASP A 126 -11.49 2.20 3.61
N CYS A 127 -10.27 2.01 4.15
CA CYS A 127 -9.71 0.68 4.45
C CYS A 127 -10.27 0.15 5.78
N ASN A 128 -11.56 -0.19 5.78
CA ASN A 128 -12.34 -0.40 7.01
C ASN A 128 -12.02 -1.72 7.75
N ALA A 129 -11.39 -2.70 7.09
CA ALA A 129 -11.01 -3.96 7.73
C ALA A 129 -9.64 -3.91 8.42
N MET A 130 -8.84 -2.86 8.20
CA MET A 130 -7.62 -2.64 8.96
C MET A 130 -7.98 -2.31 10.41
N THR A 131 -7.29 -2.93 11.37
CA THR A 131 -7.49 -2.65 12.80
C THR A 131 -6.46 -1.68 13.33
N GLU A 132 -5.27 -1.66 12.72
CA GLU A 132 -4.17 -0.79 13.13
C GLU A 132 -3.21 -0.50 12.00
N ILE A 133 -2.39 0.53 12.18
CA ILE A 133 -1.23 0.85 11.36
C ILE A 133 -0.16 1.51 12.21
N VAL A 134 1.12 1.20 11.93
CA VAL A 134 2.27 1.83 12.58
C VAL A 134 2.94 2.79 11.61
N LEU A 135 2.99 4.07 11.96
CA LEU A 135 3.67 5.10 11.20
C LEU A 135 5.10 5.30 11.73
N GLY A 136 6.07 5.24 10.84
CA GLY A 136 7.49 5.42 11.14
C GLY A 136 7.81 6.82 11.72
N LYS A 137 8.97 6.94 12.35
CA LYS A 137 9.39 8.17 13.06
C LYS A 137 9.48 9.41 12.18
N ASN A 138 9.84 9.24 10.92
CA ASN A 138 10.10 10.35 9.99
C ASN A 138 9.05 10.47 8.89
N VAL A 139 7.96 9.68 8.95
CA VAL A 139 6.94 9.70 7.92
C VAL A 139 6.24 11.06 7.89
N ILE A 140 5.99 11.56 6.70
CA ILE A 140 5.21 12.78 6.45
C ILE A 140 3.88 12.36 5.81
N LEU A 141 2.76 12.84 6.35
CA LEU A 141 1.46 12.72 5.72
C LEU A 141 1.25 13.97 4.85
N ASP A 142 1.41 13.80 3.52
CA ASP A 142 1.34 14.88 2.53
C ASP A 142 -0.02 14.88 1.83
N GLY A 143 -0.84 15.83 2.22
CA GLY A 143 -2.23 15.93 1.79
C GLY A 143 -3.21 15.32 2.79
N GLY A 144 -4.49 15.65 2.59
CA GLY A 144 -5.53 15.36 3.56
C GLY A 144 -6.11 13.95 3.47
N ARG A 145 -6.88 13.60 4.50
CA ARG A 145 -7.80 12.46 4.48
C ARG A 145 -7.12 11.10 4.32
N VAL A 146 -5.85 10.96 4.74
CA VAL A 146 -5.08 9.72 4.57
C VAL A 146 -5.85 8.52 5.13
N PHE A 147 -6.54 8.71 6.27
CA PHE A 147 -7.32 7.71 6.99
C PHE A 147 -8.82 8.07 7.08
N TRP A 148 -9.35 8.75 6.07
CA TRP A 148 -10.79 9.06 6.02
C TRP A 148 -11.63 7.78 6.15
N GLY A 149 -12.69 7.84 6.96
CA GLY A 149 -13.58 6.72 7.20
C GLY A 149 -13.13 5.77 8.32
N TRP A 150 -11.93 5.96 8.89
CA TRP A 150 -11.49 5.19 10.06
C TRP A 150 -12.25 5.61 11.31
N THR A 151 -12.58 4.62 12.16
CA THR A 151 -13.45 4.73 13.34
C THR A 151 -12.66 4.51 14.64
N GLU A 152 -13.32 4.61 15.78
CA GLU A 152 -12.74 4.34 17.11
C GLU A 152 -12.29 2.88 17.31
N GLU A 153 -12.66 1.97 16.41
CA GLU A 153 -12.24 0.56 16.45
C GLU A 153 -10.82 0.37 15.92
N GLN A 154 -10.28 1.39 15.21
CA GLN A 154 -8.98 1.36 14.58
C GLN A 154 -7.96 2.20 15.35
N THR A 155 -6.69 1.80 15.31
CA THR A 155 -5.61 2.50 16.02
C THR A 155 -4.49 2.89 15.06
N ILE A 156 -4.05 4.14 15.14
CA ILE A 156 -2.87 4.66 14.44
C ILE A 156 -1.76 4.84 15.49
N TYR A 157 -0.75 3.98 15.42
CA TYR A 157 0.46 4.09 16.24
C TYR A 157 1.47 4.97 15.51
N VAL A 158 2.01 5.96 16.18
CA VAL A 158 2.93 6.93 15.59
C VAL A 158 4.23 6.95 16.37
N LYS A 159 5.34 6.55 15.74
CA LYS A 159 6.68 6.52 16.37
C LYS A 159 7.26 7.94 16.59
N SER A 160 6.68 8.97 15.97
CA SER A 160 7.04 10.37 16.20
C SER A 160 6.08 11.05 17.19
N SER A 161 6.48 12.24 17.68
CA SER A 161 5.65 13.03 18.59
C SER A 161 4.54 13.79 17.85
N ALA A 162 3.49 14.15 18.59
CA ALA A 162 2.44 15.03 18.09
C ALA A 162 2.99 16.41 17.65
N TYR A 163 4.07 16.88 18.28
CA TYR A 163 4.75 18.11 17.87
C TYR A 163 5.38 17.99 16.48
N PHE A 164 6.04 16.86 16.19
CA PHE A 164 6.58 16.60 14.84
C PHE A 164 5.44 16.62 13.80
N ALA A 165 4.36 15.87 14.05
CA ALA A 165 3.21 15.85 13.15
C ALA A 165 2.63 17.25 12.91
N SER A 166 2.53 18.11 13.94
CA SER A 166 2.03 19.48 13.81
C SER A 166 2.89 20.39 12.94
N GLN A 167 4.16 20.05 12.72
CA GLN A 167 5.08 20.84 11.90
C GLN A 167 5.17 20.38 10.44
N TYR A 168 4.98 19.07 10.19
CA TYR A 168 5.33 18.46 8.91
C TYR A 168 4.15 17.76 8.21
N TRP A 169 3.05 17.47 8.93
CA TRP A 169 1.91 16.81 8.33
C TRP A 169 0.87 17.81 7.83
N ASP A 170 0.20 17.50 6.75
CA ASP A 170 -0.96 18.28 6.29
C ASP A 170 -2.04 18.31 7.37
N THR A 171 -2.59 19.48 7.65
CA THR A 171 -3.55 19.67 8.74
C THR A 171 -4.87 18.92 8.55
N SER A 172 -5.19 18.51 7.34
CA SER A 172 -6.40 17.75 7.01
C SER A 172 -6.22 16.24 7.00
N TRP A 173 -5.06 15.72 7.45
CA TRP A 173 -4.81 14.28 7.48
C TRP A 173 -5.83 13.49 8.32
N MET A 174 -6.39 14.10 9.37
CA MET A 174 -7.44 13.56 10.23
C MET A 174 -8.86 13.88 9.78
N GLU A 175 -9.07 14.54 8.66
CA GLU A 175 -10.42 14.86 8.21
C GLU A 175 -11.27 13.60 8.09
N SER A 176 -12.40 13.57 8.85
CA SER A 176 -13.29 12.40 8.97
C SER A 176 -12.61 11.09 9.39
N CYS A 177 -11.55 11.19 10.20
CA CYS A 177 -10.88 10.08 10.87
C CYS A 177 -11.17 10.14 12.37
N ASN A 178 -11.78 9.09 12.93
CA ASN A 178 -12.07 8.96 14.35
C ASN A 178 -11.20 7.87 15.03
N ALA A 179 -10.16 7.39 14.36
CA ALA A 179 -9.26 6.38 14.90
C ALA A 179 -8.56 6.86 16.18
N LYS A 180 -8.22 5.92 17.06
CA LYS A 180 -7.36 6.19 18.21
C LYS A 180 -5.95 6.48 17.72
N ILE A 181 -5.29 7.48 18.34
CA ILE A 181 -3.91 7.83 18.00
C ILE A 181 -3.02 7.63 19.22
N VAL A 182 -1.96 6.85 19.05
CA VAL A 182 -0.95 6.59 20.08
C VAL A 182 0.36 7.22 19.60
N TRP A 183 0.72 8.36 20.22
CA TRP A 183 1.95 9.09 19.92
C TRP A 183 3.15 8.54 20.70
N ASP A 184 4.36 8.79 20.18
CA ASP A 184 5.63 8.35 20.79
C ASP A 184 5.67 6.84 21.03
N TYR A 185 5.02 6.08 20.12
CA TYR A 185 4.91 4.64 20.21
C TYR A 185 6.29 3.96 20.09
N VAL A 186 6.55 3.01 20.98
CA VAL A 186 7.75 2.17 20.97
C VAL A 186 7.30 0.71 20.83
N GLU A 187 7.71 0.07 19.73
CA GLU A 187 7.49 -1.38 19.57
C GLU A 187 8.22 -2.14 20.66
N THR A 188 7.50 -3.06 21.32
CA THR A 188 8.13 -4.03 22.22
C THR A 188 8.49 -5.29 21.42
N GLU A 189 9.55 -6.01 21.79
CA GLU A 189 10.00 -7.22 21.08
C GLU A 189 8.91 -8.30 20.93
N GLU A 190 7.85 -8.24 21.74
CA GLU A 190 6.72 -9.16 21.76
C GLU A 190 5.67 -8.84 20.66
N GLN A 191 5.75 -7.67 20.03
CA GLN A 191 4.79 -7.17 19.00
C GLN A 191 5.40 -7.10 17.60
N ALA A 192 6.66 -7.45 17.42
CA ALA A 192 7.25 -7.51 16.09
C ALA A 192 6.58 -8.64 15.29
N PRO A 193 5.99 -8.38 14.12
CA PRO A 193 5.43 -9.43 13.28
C PRO A 193 6.56 -10.39 12.87
N ASP A 194 6.29 -11.70 12.92
CA ASP A 194 7.17 -12.72 12.38
C ASP A 194 7.49 -12.35 10.91
N GLN A 195 8.71 -11.88 10.68
CA GLN A 195 9.20 -11.71 9.32
C GLN A 195 9.41 -13.10 8.74
N PRO A 196 8.80 -13.47 7.61
CA PRO A 196 9.11 -14.72 6.96
C PRO A 196 10.60 -14.73 6.60
N ASP A 197 11.30 -15.76 7.04
CA ASP A 197 12.71 -15.98 6.72
C ASP A 197 12.92 -15.90 5.19
N ASN A 198 13.93 -15.13 4.78
CA ASN A 198 14.37 -14.94 3.39
C ASN A 198 14.85 -16.25 2.76
#